data_565c72030e5c39cfeb19a0d38ff4dd75
#
_entry.id   565c72030e5c39cfeb19a0d38ff4dd75
#
_cell.length_a   1.000
_cell.length_b   1.000
_cell.length_c   1.000
_cell.angle_alpha   90.00
_cell.angle_beta   90.00
_cell.angle_gamma   90.00
#
_symmetry.space_group_name_H-M   'P 1'
#
loop_
_entity.id
_entity.type
_entity.pdbx_description
1 polymer ?
#
loop_
_entity_poly.entity_id
_entity_poly.type
_entity_poly.pdbx_seq_one_letter_code
_entity_poly.pdbx_strand_id
1 'polypeptide(L)'
;MNQTKFGFIITRHVNSIKTNKYWNINTKLLRTLYPNAQIVIIDDNSMQKFVVPDFEYKNLTIIQSEYPGRGELLPYIYYLKHRWFENAIILHDSVFIHKRIPFETFNFKVLPLWHSTYFNESTNNLLRILNHLTNNHNINRVIINNNNNSQNYNLMSLNKTKPILCFGTMSYINYEFLQQLNNIYSITNLTNAISCRNDRCGLERIMGIIFSIEDPKLKSTYSLFGDIFKHYYAFK
;
A
#
# COMPACT_ATOMS: atom_id res chain seq x y z
N MET A 1 21.31 3.35 -18.18
CA MET A 1 19.91 3.38 -18.64
C MET A 1 19.20 4.45 -17.83
N ASN A 2 18.50 5.40 -18.47
CA ASN A 2 17.70 6.38 -17.73
C ASN A 2 16.54 5.64 -17.06
N GLN A 3 16.53 5.64 -15.74
CA GLN A 3 15.48 5.00 -14.95
C GLN A 3 14.13 5.69 -15.24
N THR A 4 13.07 4.92 -15.42
CA THR A 4 11.72 5.47 -15.64
C THR A 4 11.29 6.26 -14.41
N LYS A 5 10.80 7.48 -14.59
CA LYS A 5 10.43 8.37 -13.49
C LYS A 5 9.36 7.77 -12.57
N PHE A 6 8.36 7.08 -13.14
CA PHE A 6 7.33 6.37 -12.35
C PHE A 6 6.77 5.18 -13.10
N GLY A 7 6.16 4.26 -12.35
CA GLY A 7 5.42 3.11 -12.87
C GLY A 7 4.41 2.57 -11.86
N PHE A 8 3.68 1.55 -12.26
CA PHE A 8 2.63 0.94 -11.45
C PHE A 8 3.07 -0.43 -10.95
N ILE A 9 2.79 -0.72 -9.67
CA ILE A 9 2.93 -2.05 -9.09
C ILE A 9 1.56 -2.49 -8.60
N ILE A 10 1.07 -3.61 -9.14
CA ILE A 10 -0.27 -4.12 -8.87
C ILE A 10 -0.14 -5.46 -8.16
N THR A 11 -0.79 -5.61 -7.00
CA THR A 11 -0.99 -6.93 -6.39
C THR A 11 -2.20 -7.60 -7.04
N ARG A 12 -2.01 -8.84 -7.51
CA ARG A 12 -3.05 -9.64 -8.16
C ARG A 12 -3.28 -10.94 -7.39
N HIS A 13 -4.56 -11.27 -7.16
CA HIS A 13 -4.98 -12.58 -6.68
C HIS A 13 -6.22 -13.06 -7.41
N VAL A 14 -6.05 -13.96 -8.38
CA VAL A 14 -7.14 -14.53 -9.19
C VAL A 14 -7.56 -15.88 -8.63
N ASN A 15 -8.82 -16.00 -8.23
CA ASN A 15 -9.43 -17.26 -7.75
C ASN A 15 -10.73 -17.64 -8.47
N SER A 16 -11.16 -16.85 -9.45
CA SER A 16 -12.38 -17.02 -10.19
C SER A 16 -12.36 -16.25 -11.52
N ILE A 17 -13.30 -16.54 -12.43
CA ILE A 17 -13.51 -15.75 -13.66
C ILE A 17 -13.79 -14.28 -13.32
N LYS A 18 -14.53 -14.01 -12.24
CA LYS A 18 -14.81 -12.64 -11.80
C LYS A 18 -13.52 -11.88 -11.42
N THR A 19 -12.68 -12.49 -10.60
CA THR A 19 -11.43 -11.84 -10.15
C THR A 19 -10.41 -11.72 -11.27
N ASN A 20 -10.44 -12.60 -12.28
CA ASN A 20 -9.62 -12.44 -13.48
C ASN A 20 -9.95 -11.16 -14.26
N LYS A 21 -11.20 -10.72 -14.27
CA LYS A 21 -11.59 -9.47 -14.94
C LYS A 21 -10.94 -8.23 -14.30
N TYR A 22 -10.68 -8.25 -13.00
CA TYR A 22 -10.20 -7.08 -12.28
C TYR A 22 -8.81 -6.61 -12.79
N TRP A 23 -7.82 -7.49 -12.79
CA TRP A 23 -6.49 -7.10 -13.25
C TRP A 23 -6.46 -6.76 -14.74
N ASN A 24 -7.30 -7.42 -15.56
CA ASN A 24 -7.43 -7.10 -16.98
C ASN A 24 -7.98 -5.69 -17.20
N ILE A 25 -9.09 -5.34 -16.52
CA ILE A 25 -9.70 -3.99 -16.58
C ILE A 25 -8.72 -2.94 -16.07
N ASN A 26 -8.10 -3.20 -14.90
CA ASN A 26 -7.12 -2.29 -14.31
C ASN A 26 -5.97 -2.02 -15.28
N THR A 27 -5.31 -3.06 -15.78
CA THR A 27 -4.18 -2.95 -16.70
C THR A 27 -4.57 -2.22 -17.99
N LYS A 28 -5.77 -2.50 -18.54
CA LYS A 28 -6.29 -1.81 -19.73
C LYS A 28 -6.48 -0.32 -19.48
N LEU A 29 -7.10 0.07 -18.37
CA LEU A 29 -7.30 1.47 -17.99
C LEU A 29 -5.96 2.19 -17.81
N LEU A 30 -5.04 1.59 -17.07
CA LEU A 30 -3.71 2.16 -16.85
C LEU A 30 -2.96 2.32 -18.17
N ARG A 31 -3.04 1.34 -19.07
CA ARG A 31 -2.39 1.42 -20.38
C ARG A 31 -2.99 2.52 -21.26
N THR A 32 -4.31 2.72 -21.18
CA THR A 32 -5.00 3.79 -21.90
C THR A 32 -4.57 5.18 -21.36
N LEU A 33 -4.49 5.34 -20.05
CA LEU A 33 -4.17 6.63 -19.42
C LEU A 33 -2.67 6.95 -19.42
N TYR A 34 -1.82 5.90 -19.41
CA TYR A 34 -0.35 5.99 -19.32
C TYR A 34 0.31 5.02 -20.33
N PRO A 35 0.27 5.33 -21.64
CA PRO A 35 0.68 4.39 -22.69
C PRO A 35 2.10 3.87 -22.54
N ASN A 36 3.02 4.68 -22.02
CA ASN A 36 4.44 4.37 -21.90
C ASN A 36 4.88 3.95 -20.49
N ALA A 37 4.00 4.01 -19.48
CA ALA A 37 4.38 3.62 -18.12
C ALA A 37 4.60 2.11 -18.04
N GLN A 38 5.64 1.68 -17.33
CA GLN A 38 5.81 0.27 -16.99
C GLN A 38 4.78 -0.14 -15.94
N ILE A 39 4.19 -1.32 -16.12
CA ILE A 39 3.29 -1.95 -15.16
C ILE A 39 3.93 -3.25 -14.69
N VAL A 40 4.02 -3.43 -13.39
CA VAL A 40 4.50 -4.67 -12.76
C VAL A 40 3.34 -5.27 -11.99
N ILE A 41 3.03 -6.52 -12.27
CA ILE A 41 2.03 -7.29 -11.52
C ILE A 41 2.76 -8.28 -10.62
N ILE A 42 2.49 -8.22 -9.32
CA ILE A 42 2.93 -9.23 -8.36
C ILE A 42 1.77 -10.18 -8.12
N ASP A 43 1.91 -11.41 -8.57
CA ASP A 43 0.89 -12.43 -8.43
C ASP A 43 0.99 -13.11 -7.06
N ASP A 44 -0.03 -12.92 -6.23
CA ASP A 44 -0.13 -13.51 -4.89
C ASP A 44 -0.89 -14.83 -4.94
N ASN A 45 -0.26 -15.86 -5.49
CA ASN A 45 -0.79 -17.23 -5.51
C ASN A 45 -2.16 -17.37 -6.21
N SER A 46 -2.28 -16.81 -7.40
CA SER A 46 -3.48 -16.97 -8.22
C SER A 46 -3.69 -18.43 -8.66
N MET A 47 -4.94 -18.83 -8.78
CA MET A 47 -5.32 -20.10 -9.42
C MET A 47 -5.12 -20.00 -10.92
N GLN A 48 -4.05 -20.59 -11.46
CA GLN A 48 -3.62 -20.44 -12.85
C GLN A 48 -4.71 -20.79 -13.88
N LYS A 49 -5.61 -21.73 -13.56
CA LYS A 49 -6.73 -22.09 -14.44
C LYS A 49 -7.71 -20.94 -14.74
N PHE A 50 -7.68 -19.88 -13.91
CA PHE A 50 -8.52 -18.69 -14.09
C PHE A 50 -7.71 -17.49 -14.61
N VAL A 51 -6.38 -17.57 -14.67
CA VAL A 51 -5.53 -16.46 -15.09
C VAL A 51 -5.46 -16.44 -16.62
N VAL A 52 -6.31 -15.63 -17.22
CA VAL A 52 -6.38 -15.46 -18.67
C VAL A 52 -6.25 -13.96 -19.00
N PRO A 53 -5.23 -13.54 -19.74
CA PRO A 53 -5.13 -12.17 -20.24
C PRO A 53 -6.17 -11.91 -21.33
N ASP A 54 -6.86 -10.77 -21.26
CA ASP A 54 -7.81 -10.36 -22.30
C ASP A 54 -7.11 -9.80 -23.56
N PHE A 55 -5.84 -9.35 -23.40
CA PHE A 55 -5.05 -8.70 -24.45
C PHE A 55 -3.57 -9.07 -24.31
N GLU A 56 -2.83 -8.86 -25.39
CA GLU A 56 -1.37 -8.76 -25.30
C GLU A 56 -0.99 -7.39 -24.72
N TYR A 57 -0.57 -7.39 -23.47
CA TYR A 57 -0.20 -6.15 -22.76
C TYR A 57 1.26 -5.80 -23.00
N LYS A 58 1.52 -4.66 -23.63
CA LYS A 58 2.88 -4.15 -23.82
C LYS A 58 3.41 -3.54 -22.50
N ASN A 59 4.73 -3.60 -22.32
CA ASN A 59 5.43 -3.01 -21.19
C ASN A 59 4.85 -3.46 -19.82
N LEU A 60 4.50 -4.75 -19.74
CA LEU A 60 3.97 -5.44 -18.58
C LEU A 60 4.96 -6.51 -18.12
N THR A 61 5.26 -6.51 -16.84
CA THR A 61 6.04 -7.57 -16.18
C THR A 61 5.15 -8.27 -15.16
N ILE A 62 5.11 -9.60 -15.18
CA ILE A 62 4.37 -10.39 -14.18
C ILE A 62 5.38 -11.20 -13.39
N ILE A 63 5.31 -11.11 -12.05
CA ILE A 63 6.16 -11.84 -11.11
C ILE A 63 5.28 -12.70 -10.24
N GLN A 64 5.57 -14.01 -10.22
CA GLN A 64 4.98 -14.92 -9.25
C GLN A 64 5.63 -14.68 -7.89
N SER A 65 4.83 -14.41 -6.87
CA SER A 65 5.34 -14.16 -5.52
C SER A 65 5.93 -15.41 -4.88
N GLU A 66 7.09 -15.24 -4.25
CA GLU A 66 7.73 -16.25 -3.37
C GLU A 66 7.06 -16.28 -1.98
N TYR A 67 6.19 -15.29 -1.67
CA TYR A 67 5.55 -15.09 -0.38
C TYR A 67 4.02 -15.11 -0.49
N PRO A 68 3.39 -16.28 -0.71
CA PRO A 68 1.95 -16.37 -0.91
C PRO A 68 1.16 -15.88 0.31
N GLY A 69 0.06 -15.15 0.06
CA GLY A 69 -0.85 -14.65 1.08
C GLY A 69 -0.42 -13.34 1.77
N ARG A 70 0.70 -12.73 1.34
CA ARG A 70 1.19 -11.46 1.90
C ARG A 70 0.52 -10.23 1.29
N GLY A 71 -0.18 -10.38 0.17
CA GLY A 71 -1.03 -9.37 -0.44
C GLY A 71 -0.41 -7.98 -0.52
N GLU A 72 -0.94 -7.09 0.30
CA GLU A 72 -0.62 -5.66 0.35
C GLU A 72 0.85 -5.35 0.70
N LEU A 73 1.58 -6.30 1.29
CA LEU A 73 3.00 -6.15 1.58
C LEU A 73 3.88 -6.36 0.34
N LEU A 74 3.45 -7.23 -0.59
CA LEU A 74 4.28 -7.71 -1.69
C LEU A 74 4.84 -6.59 -2.59
N PRO A 75 4.07 -5.55 -2.97
CA PRO A 75 4.61 -4.45 -3.78
C PRO A 75 5.85 -3.80 -3.16
N TYR A 76 5.87 -3.61 -1.86
CA TYR A 76 7.00 -3.00 -1.14
C TYR A 76 8.24 -3.90 -1.17
N ILE A 77 8.05 -5.21 -0.92
CA ILE A 77 9.14 -6.20 -0.92
C ILE A 77 9.78 -6.29 -2.30
N TYR A 78 8.96 -6.45 -3.34
CA TYR A 78 9.46 -6.59 -4.70
C TYR A 78 10.01 -5.27 -5.27
N TYR A 79 9.46 -4.13 -4.87
CA TYR A 79 10.01 -2.84 -5.26
C TYR A 79 11.39 -2.59 -4.64
N LEU A 80 11.61 -2.94 -3.38
CA LEU A 80 12.93 -2.94 -2.75
C LEU A 80 13.93 -3.85 -3.49
N LYS A 81 13.48 -5.04 -3.92
CA LYS A 81 14.33 -6.03 -4.59
C LYS A 81 14.77 -5.59 -5.99
N HIS A 82 13.91 -4.88 -6.73
CA HIS A 82 14.12 -4.67 -8.18
C HIS A 82 14.33 -3.22 -8.63
N ARG A 83 13.88 -2.23 -7.88
CA ARG A 83 14.02 -0.81 -8.23
C ARG A 83 13.67 -0.48 -9.70
N TRP A 84 12.47 -0.81 -10.15
CA TRP A 84 12.07 -0.58 -11.55
C TRP A 84 11.96 0.89 -11.96
N PHE A 85 11.61 1.78 -10.99
CA PHE A 85 11.36 3.20 -11.21
C PHE A 85 11.97 4.05 -10.10
N GLU A 86 11.89 5.37 -10.23
CA GLU A 86 12.15 6.29 -9.12
C GLU A 86 10.97 6.32 -8.14
N ASN A 87 9.74 6.27 -8.69
CA ASN A 87 8.50 6.37 -7.91
C ASN A 87 7.52 5.28 -8.34
N ALA A 88 6.92 4.58 -7.38
CA ALA A 88 5.90 3.58 -7.64
C ALA A 88 4.51 4.08 -7.26
N ILE A 89 3.52 3.76 -8.10
CA ILE A 89 2.11 3.83 -7.74
C ILE A 89 1.66 2.40 -7.44
N ILE A 90 1.40 2.11 -6.16
CA ILE A 90 0.99 0.80 -5.67
C ILE A 90 -0.52 0.72 -5.64
N LEU A 91 -1.08 -0.32 -6.30
CA LEU A 91 -2.52 -0.54 -6.46
C LEU A 91 -2.87 -2.00 -6.19
N HIS A 92 -4.14 -2.24 -5.86
CA HIS A 92 -4.74 -3.57 -5.98
C HIS A 92 -5.33 -3.75 -7.38
N ASP A 93 -5.44 -4.99 -7.83
CA ASP A 93 -6.04 -5.34 -9.12
C ASP A 93 -7.51 -4.91 -9.27
N SER A 94 -8.22 -4.77 -8.17
CA SER A 94 -9.63 -4.35 -8.09
C SER A 94 -9.84 -2.84 -7.97
N VAL A 95 -8.78 -2.02 -8.09
CA VAL A 95 -8.85 -0.56 -8.01
C VAL A 95 -8.65 0.05 -9.38
N PHE A 96 -9.60 0.88 -9.83
CA PHE A 96 -9.66 1.40 -11.19
C PHE A 96 -9.48 2.93 -11.23
N ILE A 97 -8.42 3.38 -11.89
CA ILE A 97 -8.19 4.80 -12.15
C ILE A 97 -8.87 5.15 -13.48
N HIS A 98 -9.90 6.01 -13.44
CA HIS A 98 -10.70 6.39 -14.62
C HIS A 98 -10.25 7.68 -15.27
N LYS A 99 -9.43 8.49 -14.60
CA LYS A 99 -8.90 9.76 -15.12
C LYS A 99 -7.40 9.81 -14.92
N ARG A 100 -6.70 10.41 -15.90
CA ARG A 100 -5.25 10.59 -15.79
C ARG A 100 -4.91 11.50 -14.61
N ILE A 101 -3.96 11.08 -13.80
CA ILE A 101 -3.37 11.81 -12.69
C ILE A 101 -1.92 12.11 -13.08
N PRO A 102 -1.43 13.35 -12.95
CA PRO A 102 -0.09 13.71 -13.39
C PRO A 102 0.99 13.26 -12.38
N PHE A 103 1.13 11.94 -12.17
CA PHE A 103 2.09 11.36 -11.22
C PHE A 103 3.54 11.80 -11.50
N GLU A 104 3.87 12.12 -12.74
CA GLU A 104 5.18 12.63 -13.15
C GLU A 104 5.54 13.98 -12.54
N THR A 105 4.54 14.74 -12.06
CA THR A 105 4.74 16.05 -11.41
C THR A 105 4.78 15.96 -9.89
N PHE A 106 4.51 14.80 -9.32
CA PHE A 106 4.46 14.63 -7.88
C PHE A 106 5.85 14.76 -7.26
N ASN A 107 5.91 15.48 -6.14
CA ASN A 107 7.11 15.68 -5.34
C ASN A 107 6.83 15.29 -3.87
N PHE A 108 6.39 14.06 -3.68
CA PHE A 108 6.15 13.46 -2.37
C PHE A 108 7.18 12.35 -2.13
N LYS A 109 7.59 12.17 -0.89
CA LYS A 109 8.30 10.95 -0.47
C LYS A 109 7.34 9.76 -0.49
N VAL A 110 6.16 9.97 0.06
CA VAL A 110 5.04 9.02 0.06
C VAL A 110 3.73 9.79 0.08
N LEU A 111 2.69 9.24 -0.56
CA LEU A 111 1.33 9.75 -0.49
C LEU A 111 0.36 8.56 -0.55
N PRO A 112 -0.32 8.18 0.54
CA PRO A 112 -1.40 7.20 0.49
C PRO A 112 -2.44 7.58 -0.57
N LEU A 113 -2.99 6.63 -1.28
CA LEU A 113 -4.08 6.92 -2.22
C LEU A 113 -5.37 7.22 -1.46
N TRP A 114 -5.70 6.42 -0.47
CA TRP A 114 -6.77 6.67 0.49
C TRP A 114 -6.25 6.54 1.90
N HIS A 115 -6.87 7.26 2.81
CA HIS A 115 -6.64 7.11 4.24
C HIS A 115 -7.92 6.74 4.98
N SER A 116 -7.78 6.35 6.24
CA SER A 116 -8.84 6.32 7.23
C SER A 116 -8.29 6.71 8.59
N THR A 117 -9.14 7.35 9.38
CA THR A 117 -8.88 7.61 10.81
C THR A 117 -9.54 6.56 11.70
N TYR A 118 -10.24 5.60 11.11
CA TYR A 118 -10.90 4.52 11.83
C TYR A 118 -9.88 3.43 12.20
N PHE A 119 -9.75 3.17 13.49
CA PHE A 119 -8.76 2.26 14.05
C PHE A 119 -9.49 1.20 14.87
N ASN A 120 -9.79 0.05 14.28
CA ASN A 120 -10.56 -1.04 14.91
C ASN A 120 -9.83 -2.39 14.85
N GLU A 121 -8.51 -2.36 14.84
CA GLU A 121 -7.72 -3.59 14.83
C GLU A 121 -7.35 -4.02 16.26
N SER A 122 -7.24 -5.34 16.45
CA SER A 122 -6.74 -5.89 17.70
C SER A 122 -5.33 -5.40 17.99
N THR A 123 -5.15 -4.72 19.14
CA THR A 123 -3.83 -4.26 19.58
C THR A 123 -2.84 -5.39 19.68
N ASN A 124 -3.26 -6.56 20.16
CA ASN A 124 -2.38 -7.73 20.27
C ASN A 124 -1.86 -8.16 18.89
N ASN A 125 -2.71 -8.12 17.85
CA ASN A 125 -2.27 -8.42 16.49
C ASN A 125 -1.30 -7.37 15.97
N LEU A 126 -1.56 -6.10 16.19
CA LEU A 126 -0.65 -5.01 15.80
C LEU A 126 0.71 -5.15 16.48
N LEU A 127 0.73 -5.42 17.79
CA LEU A 127 1.98 -5.61 18.55
C LEU A 127 2.75 -6.85 18.09
N ARG A 128 2.05 -7.94 17.77
CA ARG A 128 2.67 -9.15 17.21
C ARG A 128 3.38 -8.84 15.87
N ILE A 129 2.71 -8.12 14.97
CA ILE A 129 3.29 -7.72 13.68
C ILE A 129 4.47 -6.78 13.92
N LEU A 130 4.31 -5.81 14.82
CA LEU A 130 5.30 -4.80 15.14
C LEU A 130 6.62 -5.40 15.68
N ASN A 131 6.55 -6.54 16.38
CA ASN A 131 7.72 -7.23 16.92
C ASN A 131 8.68 -7.76 15.83
N HIS A 132 8.25 -7.81 14.57
CA HIS A 132 9.12 -8.15 13.44
C HIS A 132 9.87 -6.94 12.86
N LEU A 133 9.53 -5.73 13.29
CA LEU A 133 10.22 -4.51 12.88
C LEU A 133 11.31 -4.12 13.88
N THR A 134 12.41 -3.58 13.36
CA THR A 134 13.42 -2.88 14.16
C THR A 134 12.93 -1.47 14.52
N ASN A 135 13.55 -0.83 15.52
CA ASN A 135 13.27 0.57 15.92
C ASN A 135 11.78 0.91 16.10
N ASN A 136 10.98 -0.05 16.54
CA ASN A 136 9.53 0.02 16.56
C ASN A 136 8.93 0.82 17.74
N HIS A 137 9.73 1.35 18.67
CA HIS A 137 9.28 1.98 19.91
C HIS A 137 8.33 3.17 19.71
N ASN A 138 8.56 4.01 18.69
CA ASN A 138 7.68 5.14 18.39
C ASN A 138 6.34 4.67 17.83
N ILE A 139 6.33 3.64 16.97
CA ILE A 139 5.12 3.04 16.42
C ILE A 139 4.31 2.40 17.56
N ASN A 140 4.97 1.66 18.44
CA ASN A 140 4.38 1.04 19.61
C ASN A 140 3.68 2.06 20.50
N ARG A 141 4.34 3.21 20.80
CA ARG A 141 3.76 4.31 21.57
C ARG A 141 2.48 4.85 20.95
N VAL A 142 2.46 5.03 19.62
CA VAL A 142 1.28 5.49 18.89
C VAL A 142 0.13 4.48 19.00
N ILE A 143 0.40 3.18 18.86
CA ILE A 143 -0.62 2.12 18.94
C ILE A 143 -1.23 2.08 20.36
N ILE A 144 -0.38 2.05 21.40
CA ILE A 144 -0.85 1.99 22.80
C ILE A 144 -1.65 3.25 23.18
N ASN A 145 -1.17 4.43 22.80
CA ASN A 145 -1.86 5.69 23.12
C ASN A 145 -3.23 5.79 22.44
N ASN A 146 -3.39 5.26 21.24
CA ASN A 146 -4.69 5.24 20.56
C ASN A 146 -5.69 4.31 21.26
N ASN A 147 -5.24 3.19 21.79
CA ASN A 147 -6.09 2.25 22.53
C ASN A 147 -6.59 2.84 23.85
N ASN A 148 -5.72 3.52 24.60
CA ASN A 148 -6.07 4.12 25.88
C ASN A 148 -7.00 5.33 25.72
N ASN A 149 -7.01 5.99 24.56
CA ASN A 149 -7.85 7.16 24.28
C ASN A 149 -9.25 6.80 23.74
N SER A 150 -9.51 5.55 23.40
CA SER A 150 -10.87 5.10 23.02
C SER A 150 -11.87 5.15 24.21
N GLN A 151 -11.38 5.28 25.44
CA GLN A 151 -12.20 5.43 26.66
C GLN A 151 -12.25 6.87 27.21
N ASN A 152 -11.40 7.82 26.76
CA ASN A 152 -11.38 9.19 27.26
C ASN A 152 -11.19 10.21 26.14
N TYR A 153 -12.29 10.86 25.74
CA TYR A 153 -12.33 11.95 24.75
C TYR A 153 -11.65 13.27 25.20
N ASN A 154 -11.01 13.33 26.38
CA ASN A 154 -10.49 14.55 27.00
C ASN A 154 -8.97 14.52 27.22
N LEU A 155 -8.18 14.51 26.16
CA LEU A 155 -6.76 14.87 26.29
C LEU A 155 -6.34 15.82 25.16
N MET A 156 -6.67 17.10 25.37
CA MET A 156 -5.98 18.23 24.75
C MET A 156 -4.58 18.31 25.33
N SER A 157 -3.58 17.75 24.68
CA SER A 157 -2.20 18.21 24.82
C SER A 157 -1.31 17.68 23.72
N LEU A 158 -0.60 18.59 23.07
CA LEU A 158 0.57 18.43 22.22
C LEU A 158 0.35 17.72 20.86
N ASN A 159 0.11 18.53 19.82
CA ASN A 159 0.25 18.16 18.40
C ASN A 159 -0.36 16.79 17.98
N LYS A 160 -1.63 16.56 18.29
CA LYS A 160 -2.31 15.28 18.10
C LYS A 160 -3.05 15.22 16.76
N THR A 161 -2.34 15.08 15.69
CA THR A 161 -2.94 14.49 14.50
C THR A 161 -3.13 12.99 14.78
N LYS A 162 -4.37 12.51 14.68
CA LYS A 162 -4.63 11.05 14.73
C LYS A 162 -3.78 10.37 13.67
N PRO A 163 -3.16 9.22 13.98
CA PRO A 163 -2.45 8.46 12.95
C PRO A 163 -3.44 8.08 11.86
N ILE A 164 -3.00 8.20 10.62
CA ILE A 164 -3.77 7.74 9.48
C ILE A 164 -3.43 6.28 9.18
N LEU A 165 -4.43 5.57 8.70
CA LEU A 165 -4.25 4.26 8.07
C LEU A 165 -4.02 4.49 6.57
N CYS A 166 -3.05 3.79 5.98
CA CYS A 166 -2.86 3.73 4.54
C CYS A 166 -3.73 2.60 3.99
N PHE A 167 -4.94 2.92 3.51
CA PHE A 167 -5.93 1.92 3.11
C PHE A 167 -5.39 1.01 1.99
N GLY A 168 -5.44 -0.31 2.21
CA GLY A 168 -4.87 -1.32 1.33
C GLY A 168 -3.36 -1.17 1.13
N THR A 169 -2.66 -0.38 1.95
CA THR A 169 -1.28 0.09 1.73
C THR A 169 -1.03 0.71 0.35
N MET A 170 -2.09 1.08 -0.37
CA MET A 170 -1.99 1.70 -1.69
C MET A 170 -1.44 3.12 -1.60
N SER A 171 -0.36 3.37 -2.31
CA SER A 171 0.36 4.65 -2.21
C SER A 171 1.14 4.99 -3.47
N TYR A 172 1.38 6.28 -3.68
CA TYR A 172 2.55 6.75 -4.38
C TYR A 172 3.72 6.70 -3.40
N ILE A 173 4.86 6.15 -3.80
CA ILE A 173 6.05 6.07 -2.95
C ILE A 173 7.33 6.18 -3.75
N ASN A 174 8.27 7.02 -3.26
CA ASN A 174 9.60 7.15 -3.80
C ASN A 174 10.49 5.98 -3.35
N TYR A 175 11.34 5.46 -4.24
CA TYR A 175 12.19 4.31 -3.96
C TYR A 175 13.20 4.58 -2.83
N GLU A 176 13.89 5.72 -2.87
CA GLU A 176 14.90 6.07 -1.86
C GLU A 176 14.25 6.20 -0.46
N PHE A 177 13.03 6.74 -0.42
CA PHE A 177 12.28 6.80 0.84
C PHE A 177 11.91 5.41 1.33
N LEU A 178 11.44 4.52 0.46
CA LEU A 178 11.14 3.13 0.84
C LEU A 178 12.39 2.40 1.34
N GLN A 179 13.53 2.62 0.68
CA GLN A 179 14.80 2.06 1.11
C GLN A 179 15.22 2.60 2.48
N GLN A 180 15.05 3.90 2.73
CA GLN A 180 15.25 4.51 4.04
C GLN A 180 14.38 3.83 5.11
N LEU A 181 13.08 3.64 4.83
CA LEU A 181 12.16 2.96 5.74
C LEU A 181 12.61 1.52 6.03
N ASN A 182 13.06 0.79 5.02
CA ASN A 182 13.56 -0.57 5.23
C ASN A 182 14.85 -0.59 6.05
N ASN A 183 15.74 0.36 5.87
CA ASN A 183 16.98 0.48 6.68
C ASN A 183 16.67 0.79 8.15
N ILE A 184 15.63 1.59 8.42
CA ILE A 184 15.24 1.94 9.79
C ILE A 184 14.47 0.79 10.45
N TYR A 185 13.47 0.26 9.76
CA TYR A 185 12.46 -0.62 10.34
C TYR A 185 12.58 -2.08 9.94
N SER A 186 13.42 -2.43 8.96
CA SER A 186 13.53 -3.79 8.39
C SER A 186 12.16 -4.31 7.88
N ILE A 187 11.47 -3.50 7.06
CA ILE A 187 10.12 -3.80 6.54
C ILE A 187 10.05 -5.18 5.88
N THR A 188 11.14 -5.64 5.27
CA THR A 188 11.23 -6.98 4.67
C THR A 188 10.96 -8.11 5.65
N ASN A 189 11.22 -7.94 6.95
CA ASN A 189 10.93 -8.94 7.98
C ASN A 189 9.42 -9.20 8.17
N LEU A 190 8.58 -8.26 7.72
CA LEU A 190 7.12 -8.43 7.79
C LEU A 190 6.61 -9.61 6.94
N THR A 191 7.39 -10.12 6.00
CA THR A 191 7.07 -11.38 5.28
C THR A 191 6.86 -12.56 6.22
N ASN A 192 7.47 -12.53 7.40
CA ASN A 192 7.33 -13.54 8.46
C ASN A 192 6.12 -13.29 9.38
N ALA A 193 5.56 -12.09 9.36
CA ALA A 193 4.47 -11.68 10.25
C ALA A 193 3.10 -11.70 9.57
N ILE A 194 3.07 -11.33 8.28
CA ILE A 194 1.82 -11.20 7.51
C ILE A 194 1.52 -12.54 6.85
N SER A 195 0.37 -13.14 7.17
CA SER A 195 -0.03 -14.45 6.64
C SER A 195 -1.51 -14.57 6.30
N CYS A 196 -2.34 -13.67 6.82
CA CYS A 196 -3.79 -13.72 6.65
C CYS A 196 -4.38 -12.31 6.44
N ARG A 197 -5.68 -12.25 6.13
CA ARG A 197 -6.39 -10.98 5.92
C ARG A 197 -6.29 -10.04 7.12
N ASN A 198 -6.42 -10.59 8.34
CA ASN A 198 -6.36 -9.78 9.55
C ASN A 198 -4.98 -9.11 9.74
N ASP A 199 -3.92 -9.82 9.37
CA ASP A 199 -2.57 -9.26 9.40
C ASP A 199 -2.40 -8.14 8.38
N ARG A 200 -2.98 -8.30 7.18
CA ARG A 200 -2.95 -7.27 6.14
C ARG A 200 -3.70 -6.01 6.56
N CYS A 201 -4.85 -6.15 7.24
CA CYS A 201 -5.52 -5.00 7.87
C CYS A 201 -4.63 -4.33 8.92
N GLY A 202 -3.91 -5.09 9.74
CA GLY A 202 -2.94 -4.54 10.69
C GLY A 202 -1.77 -3.83 10.00
N LEU A 203 -1.30 -4.36 8.87
CA LEU A 203 -0.25 -3.75 8.06
C LEU A 203 -0.64 -2.34 7.57
N GLU A 204 -1.89 -2.11 7.17
CA GLU A 204 -2.39 -0.79 6.76
C GLU A 204 -2.18 0.27 7.85
N ARG A 205 -2.39 -0.11 9.13
CA ARG A 205 -2.19 0.78 10.29
C ARG A 205 -0.71 1.05 10.50
N ILE A 206 0.09 -0.01 10.54
CA ILE A 206 1.53 0.08 10.80
C ILE A 206 2.20 0.92 9.71
N MET A 207 1.91 0.68 8.44
CA MET A 207 2.48 1.47 7.34
C MET A 207 2.03 2.93 7.38
N GLY A 208 0.76 3.20 7.67
CA GLY A 208 0.26 4.57 7.83
C GLY A 208 0.94 5.32 8.97
N ILE A 209 1.20 4.66 10.10
CA ILE A 209 1.95 5.23 11.23
C ILE A 209 3.40 5.51 10.84
N ILE A 210 4.08 4.54 10.20
CA ILE A 210 5.46 4.68 9.72
C ILE A 210 5.56 5.89 8.77
N PHE A 211 4.68 5.97 7.77
CA PHE A 211 4.66 7.08 6.83
C PHE A 211 4.47 8.43 7.53
N SER A 212 3.59 8.50 8.51
CA SER A 212 3.30 9.73 9.26
C SER A 212 4.45 10.15 10.19
N ILE A 213 5.25 9.21 10.69
CA ILE A 213 6.43 9.47 11.51
C ILE A 213 7.57 9.99 10.62
N GLU A 214 7.82 9.31 9.49
CA GLU A 214 9.00 9.55 8.65
C GLU A 214 8.79 10.65 7.59
N ASP A 215 7.54 10.96 7.25
CA ASP A 215 7.17 12.12 6.43
C ASP A 215 6.12 13.01 7.13
N PRO A 216 6.55 13.97 7.96
CA PRO A 216 5.64 14.88 8.67
C PRO A 216 4.73 15.70 7.75
N LYS A 217 5.04 15.84 6.46
CA LYS A 217 4.19 16.55 5.47
C LYS A 217 2.85 15.85 5.27
N LEU A 218 2.78 14.54 5.50
CA LEU A 218 1.51 13.80 5.43
C LEU A 218 0.45 14.29 6.43
N LYS A 219 0.85 14.93 7.51
CA LYS A 219 -0.09 15.49 8.51
C LYS A 219 -1.04 16.55 7.94
N SER A 220 -0.66 17.21 6.84
CA SER A 220 -1.48 18.23 6.17
C SER A 220 -2.20 17.71 4.93
N THR A 221 -1.65 16.70 4.25
CA THR A 221 -2.17 16.21 2.97
C THR A 221 -2.99 14.93 3.12
N TYR A 222 -2.66 14.06 4.11
CA TYR A 222 -3.25 12.76 4.42
C TYR A 222 -3.22 11.75 3.27
N SER A 223 -3.87 12.01 2.13
CA SER A 223 -3.95 11.09 1.00
C SER A 223 -4.42 11.80 -0.28
N LEU A 224 -4.25 11.13 -1.42
CA LEU A 224 -4.61 11.66 -2.73
C LEU A 224 -6.13 11.80 -2.93
N PHE A 225 -6.92 10.81 -2.50
CA PHE A 225 -8.35 10.73 -2.75
C PHE A 225 -9.22 10.96 -1.49
N GLY A 226 -8.58 11.16 -0.32
CA GLY A 226 -9.30 11.43 0.91
C GLY A 226 -9.63 10.19 1.75
N ASP A 227 -10.63 10.35 2.62
CA ASP A 227 -11.07 9.30 3.54
C ASP A 227 -11.91 8.26 2.81
N ILE A 228 -11.47 6.99 2.82
CA ILE A 228 -12.13 5.89 2.12
C ILE A 228 -13.57 5.69 2.57
N PHE A 229 -13.90 5.91 3.85
CA PHE A 229 -15.25 5.73 4.36
C PHE A 229 -16.24 6.78 3.84
N LYS A 230 -15.78 7.95 3.42
CA LYS A 230 -16.63 8.94 2.76
C LYS A 230 -17.06 8.51 1.35
N HIS A 231 -16.30 7.59 0.74
CA HIS A 231 -16.54 7.09 -0.61
C HIS A 231 -17.14 5.68 -0.64
N TYR A 232 -17.21 5.00 0.51
CA TYR A 232 -17.65 3.60 0.60
C TYR A 232 -19.07 3.35 0.07
N TYR A 233 -19.96 4.34 0.18
CA TYR A 233 -21.34 4.24 -0.30
C TYR A 233 -21.50 4.41 -1.82
N ALA A 234 -20.45 4.84 -2.52
CA ALA A 234 -20.49 5.00 -3.98
C ALA A 234 -20.31 3.68 -4.75
N PHE A 235 -20.01 2.58 -4.06
CA PHE A 235 -19.67 1.28 -4.67
C PHE A 235 -20.58 0.12 -4.23
N LYS A 236 -21.75 0.41 -3.63
CA LYS A 236 -22.75 -0.61 -3.33
C LYS A 236 -23.67 -0.88 -4.51
#